data_3653dee289ede4d54b5010532ed257c7
#
_entry.id   3653dee289ede4d54b5010532ed257c7
#
_cell.length_a   1.000
_cell.length_b   1.000
_cell.length_c   1.000
_cell.angle_alpha   90.00
_cell.angle_beta   90.00
_cell.angle_gamma   90.00
#
_symmetry.space_group_name_H-M   'P 1'
#
loop_
_entity.id
_entity.type
_entity.pdbx_description
1 polymer ?
#
loop_
_entity_poly.entity_id
_entity_poly.type
_entity_poly.pdbx_seq_one_letter_code
_entity_poly.pdbx_strand_id
1 'polypeptide(L)'
;MKKIFDEVRSLDKRAIEEFHLTEDILMENASLGLKNYITKKFKKNSSILIVCGSGNNGADGISLARLLQKKFEVSLYLVNESKTEIGKLQLKRAKSINVNFVNEIFQADIIVDCLFGTGLNKPLDNKIQTLINTLNSYSSCKIACDITSGINYLGQRESIAFEADTTIIMGALKTSLLKSKPKLSF
;
A
#
# COMPACT_ATOMS: atom_id res chain seq x y z
N MET A 1 14.79 7.62 -20.57
CA MET A 1 15.47 7.59 -19.26
C MET A 1 14.44 7.83 -18.18
N LYS A 2 14.25 6.92 -17.20
CA LYS A 2 13.29 7.13 -16.10
C LYS A 2 13.89 8.14 -15.13
N LYS A 3 13.13 9.20 -14.79
CA LYS A 3 13.56 10.17 -13.76
C LYS A 3 13.43 9.54 -12.39
N ILE A 4 14.41 9.78 -11.52
CA ILE A 4 14.47 9.34 -10.14
C ILE A 4 14.33 10.57 -9.26
N PHE A 5 13.54 10.46 -8.20
CA PHE A 5 13.23 11.57 -7.30
C PHE A 5 13.62 11.22 -5.86
N ASP A 6 14.11 12.17 -5.12
CA ASP A 6 14.40 11.98 -3.70
C ASP A 6 13.11 11.92 -2.88
N GLU A 7 12.08 12.61 -3.34
CA GLU A 7 10.75 12.61 -2.73
C GLU A 7 9.67 12.87 -3.80
N VAL A 8 8.41 12.57 -3.49
CA VAL A 8 7.28 12.75 -4.43
C VAL A 8 6.25 13.79 -3.96
N ARG A 9 6.37 14.28 -2.71
CA ARG A 9 5.42 15.26 -2.16
C ARG A 9 5.37 16.56 -2.96
N SER A 10 6.51 17.00 -3.49
CA SER A 10 6.57 18.18 -4.37
C SER A 10 5.82 17.97 -5.68
N LEU A 11 5.83 16.74 -6.22
CA LEU A 11 5.08 16.39 -7.42
C LEU A 11 3.57 16.40 -7.15
N ASP A 12 3.13 15.82 -6.03
CA ASP A 12 1.72 15.82 -5.62
C ASP A 12 1.25 17.26 -5.36
N LYS A 13 2.06 18.05 -4.63
CA LYS A 13 1.77 19.47 -4.38
C LYS A 13 1.61 20.22 -5.69
N ARG A 14 2.52 20.04 -6.63
CA ARG A 14 2.48 20.65 -7.94
C ARG A 14 1.24 20.22 -8.72
N ALA A 15 0.89 18.92 -8.69
CA ALA A 15 -0.32 18.42 -9.34
C ALA A 15 -1.59 19.08 -8.79
N ILE A 16 -1.62 19.36 -7.49
CA ILE A 16 -2.77 20.03 -6.85
C ILE A 16 -2.78 21.54 -7.17
N GLU A 17 -1.64 22.23 -7.02
CA GLU A 17 -1.57 23.68 -7.11
C GLU A 17 -1.59 24.20 -8.56
N GLU A 18 -0.87 23.53 -9.48
CA GLU A 18 -0.76 24.00 -10.88
C GLU A 18 -1.79 23.36 -11.81
N PHE A 19 -2.15 22.08 -11.56
CA PHE A 19 -3.06 21.33 -12.44
C PHE A 19 -4.44 21.10 -11.83
N HIS A 20 -4.71 21.63 -10.63
CA HIS A 20 -5.99 21.55 -9.92
C HIS A 20 -6.51 20.10 -9.71
N LEU A 21 -5.62 19.13 -9.66
CA LEU A 21 -5.95 17.75 -9.31
C LEU A 21 -6.17 17.67 -7.79
N THR A 22 -7.22 16.98 -7.37
CA THR A 22 -7.44 16.76 -5.94
C THR A 22 -6.61 15.56 -5.45
N GLU A 23 -6.28 15.54 -4.15
CA GLU A 23 -5.63 14.38 -3.51
C GLU A 23 -6.43 13.08 -3.76
N ASP A 24 -7.75 13.17 -3.79
CA ASP A 24 -8.66 12.06 -4.08
C ASP A 24 -8.46 11.50 -5.50
N ILE A 25 -8.31 12.35 -6.51
CA ILE A 25 -8.04 11.93 -7.89
C ILE A 25 -6.68 11.22 -7.97
N LEU A 26 -5.64 11.76 -7.32
CA LEU A 26 -4.31 11.15 -7.30
C LEU A 26 -4.35 9.77 -6.65
N MET A 27 -5.03 9.62 -5.52
CA MET A 27 -5.18 8.36 -4.80
C MET A 27 -5.98 7.31 -5.60
N GLU A 28 -7.09 7.70 -6.23
CA GLU A 28 -7.86 6.80 -7.10
C GLU A 28 -7.01 6.29 -8.27
N ASN A 29 -6.21 7.14 -8.90
CA ASN A 29 -5.30 6.74 -9.98
C ASN A 29 -4.21 5.79 -9.49
N ALA A 30 -3.61 6.03 -8.33
CA ALA A 30 -2.62 5.16 -7.71
C ALA A 30 -3.21 3.77 -7.43
N SER A 31 -4.37 3.73 -6.77
CA SER A 31 -5.09 2.49 -6.45
C SER A 31 -5.55 1.74 -7.72
N LEU A 32 -5.92 2.47 -8.78
CA LEU A 32 -6.30 1.88 -10.07
C LEU A 32 -5.10 1.20 -10.75
N GLY A 33 -3.91 1.80 -10.66
CA GLY A 33 -2.66 1.18 -11.14
C GLY A 33 -2.41 -0.16 -10.45
N LEU A 34 -2.50 -0.18 -9.12
CA LEU A 34 -2.32 -1.40 -8.31
C LEU A 34 -3.39 -2.46 -8.62
N LYS A 35 -4.66 -2.05 -8.71
CA LYS A 35 -5.76 -2.92 -9.16
C LYS A 35 -5.49 -3.54 -10.53
N ASN A 36 -5.01 -2.75 -11.50
CA ASN A 36 -4.76 -3.24 -12.86
C ASN A 36 -3.64 -4.29 -12.86
N TYR A 37 -2.57 -4.09 -12.10
CA TYR A 37 -1.52 -5.09 -11.92
C TYR A 37 -2.08 -6.39 -11.35
N ILE A 38 -2.85 -6.34 -10.24
CA ILE A 38 -3.42 -7.52 -9.59
C ILE A 38 -4.39 -8.23 -10.53
N THR A 39 -5.29 -7.50 -11.18
CA THR A 39 -6.28 -8.07 -12.09
C THR A 39 -5.65 -8.76 -13.30
N LYS A 40 -4.50 -8.27 -13.78
CA LYS A 40 -3.77 -8.87 -14.91
C LYS A 40 -2.99 -10.13 -14.50
N LYS A 41 -2.49 -10.18 -13.26
CA LYS A 41 -1.56 -11.22 -12.80
C LYS A 41 -2.27 -12.40 -12.13
N PHE A 42 -3.41 -12.18 -11.49
CA PHE A 42 -4.08 -13.19 -10.66
C PHE A 42 -5.44 -13.58 -11.18
N LYS A 43 -5.85 -14.81 -10.87
CA LYS A 43 -7.16 -15.35 -11.25
C LYS A 43 -8.27 -14.65 -10.48
N LYS A 44 -9.44 -14.54 -11.11
CA LYS A 44 -10.67 -14.10 -10.45
C LYS A 44 -10.97 -15.02 -9.25
N ASN A 45 -11.53 -14.46 -8.20
CA ASN A 45 -11.87 -15.13 -6.93
C ASN A 45 -10.63 -15.59 -6.10
N SER A 46 -9.39 -15.20 -6.45
CA SER A 46 -8.29 -15.35 -5.51
C SER A 46 -8.58 -14.56 -4.25
N SER A 47 -8.18 -15.10 -3.09
CA SER A 47 -8.28 -14.41 -1.79
C SER A 47 -7.19 -13.35 -1.66
N ILE A 48 -7.56 -12.18 -1.16
CA ILE A 48 -6.64 -11.05 -0.98
C ILE A 48 -6.80 -10.49 0.44
N LEU A 49 -5.69 -10.47 1.19
CA LEU A 49 -5.61 -9.73 2.45
C LEU A 49 -4.86 -8.42 2.20
N ILE A 50 -5.53 -7.30 2.41
CA ILE A 50 -4.94 -5.96 2.32
C ILE A 50 -4.71 -5.45 3.74
N VAL A 51 -3.45 -5.15 4.09
CA VAL A 51 -3.05 -4.72 5.43
C VAL A 51 -2.72 -3.25 5.42
N CYS A 52 -3.54 -2.44 6.09
CA CYS A 52 -3.49 -0.99 6.02
C CYS A 52 -3.01 -0.34 7.32
N GLY A 53 -2.06 0.57 7.18
CA GLY A 53 -1.69 1.53 8.22
C GLY A 53 -2.66 2.72 8.30
N SER A 54 -2.37 3.69 9.18
CA SER A 54 -3.23 4.85 9.42
C SER A 54 -2.97 6.06 8.51
N GLY A 55 -1.93 6.02 7.68
CA GLY A 55 -1.53 7.11 6.78
C GLY A 55 -2.10 6.98 5.36
N ASN A 56 -1.56 7.77 4.42
CA ASN A 56 -2.00 7.78 3.02
C ASN A 56 -1.76 6.44 2.31
N ASN A 57 -0.66 5.73 2.61
CA ASN A 57 -0.45 4.39 2.06
C ASN A 57 -1.56 3.40 2.48
N GLY A 58 -2.03 3.51 3.74
CA GLY A 58 -3.21 2.76 4.19
C GLY A 58 -4.49 3.16 3.46
N ALA A 59 -4.64 4.45 3.14
CA ALA A 59 -5.77 4.94 2.36
C ALA A 59 -5.76 4.41 0.92
N ASP A 60 -4.59 4.27 0.28
CA ASP A 60 -4.43 3.59 -1.01
C ASP A 60 -4.92 2.14 -0.93
N GLY A 61 -4.56 1.42 0.16
CA GLY A 61 -5.03 0.06 0.42
C GLY A 61 -6.54 -0.04 0.61
N ILE A 62 -7.16 0.91 1.32
CA ILE A 62 -8.63 0.96 1.48
C ILE A 62 -9.31 1.22 0.14
N SER A 63 -8.79 2.14 -0.67
CA SER A 63 -9.28 2.40 -2.02
C SER A 63 -9.14 1.16 -2.91
N LEU A 64 -7.99 0.47 -2.85
CA LEU A 64 -7.74 -0.76 -3.58
C LEU A 64 -8.75 -1.86 -3.23
N ALA A 65 -9.04 -2.06 -1.93
CA ALA A 65 -10.02 -3.04 -1.47
C ALA A 65 -11.38 -2.81 -2.14
N ARG A 66 -11.82 -1.56 -2.16
CA ARG A 66 -13.05 -1.12 -2.81
C ARG A 66 -13.08 -1.44 -4.31
N LEU A 67 -11.94 -1.25 -4.99
CA LEU A 67 -11.82 -1.48 -6.43
C LEU A 67 -11.74 -2.96 -6.82
N LEU A 68 -11.28 -3.82 -5.92
CA LEU A 68 -11.05 -5.25 -6.19
C LEU A 68 -12.23 -6.16 -5.81
N GLN A 69 -13.05 -5.81 -4.82
CA GLN A 69 -14.04 -6.68 -4.18
C GLN A 69 -15.05 -7.34 -5.13
N LYS A 70 -15.30 -6.77 -6.33
CA LYS A 70 -16.20 -7.38 -7.32
C LYS A 70 -15.57 -8.57 -8.08
N LYS A 71 -14.25 -8.71 -8.02
CA LYS A 71 -13.49 -9.71 -8.78
C LYS A 71 -12.71 -10.69 -7.92
N PHE A 72 -12.45 -10.33 -6.66
CA PHE A 72 -11.62 -11.05 -5.73
C PHE A 72 -12.30 -11.17 -4.36
N GLU A 73 -11.91 -12.17 -3.58
CA GLU A 73 -12.33 -12.31 -2.19
C GLU A 73 -11.45 -11.42 -1.31
N VAL A 74 -11.83 -10.15 -1.20
CA VAL A 74 -11.03 -9.13 -0.51
C VAL A 74 -11.37 -9.06 0.97
N SER A 75 -10.33 -9.14 1.80
CA SER A 75 -10.38 -8.86 3.24
C SER A 75 -9.47 -7.69 3.56
N LEU A 76 -9.98 -6.72 4.32
CA LEU A 76 -9.27 -5.51 4.70
C LEU A 76 -8.97 -5.53 6.20
N TYR A 77 -7.69 -5.54 6.56
CA TYR A 77 -7.21 -5.44 7.94
C TYR A 77 -6.65 -4.04 8.21
N LEU A 78 -7.22 -3.34 9.17
CA LEU A 78 -6.76 -2.03 9.62
C LEU A 78 -5.97 -2.17 10.91
N VAL A 79 -4.69 -1.81 10.90
CA VAL A 79 -3.86 -1.83 12.11
C VAL A 79 -4.32 -0.79 13.13
N ASN A 80 -4.73 0.37 12.64
CA ASN A 80 -5.30 1.47 13.39
C ASN A 80 -6.32 2.21 12.52
N GLU A 81 -7.14 3.05 13.15
CA GLU A 81 -8.01 3.98 12.42
C GLU A 81 -7.21 4.95 11.55
N SER A 82 -7.79 5.31 10.42
CA SER A 82 -7.15 6.26 9.51
C SER A 82 -7.06 7.66 10.13
N LYS A 83 -5.87 8.25 10.09
CA LYS A 83 -5.57 9.58 10.65
C LYS A 83 -5.74 10.70 9.63
N THR A 84 -5.71 10.39 8.33
CA THR A 84 -5.79 11.39 7.26
C THR A 84 -7.23 11.58 6.79
N GLU A 85 -7.58 12.78 6.36
CA GLU A 85 -8.95 13.05 5.88
C GLU A 85 -9.29 12.22 4.65
N ILE A 86 -8.33 12.06 3.73
CA ILE A 86 -8.52 11.20 2.57
C ILE A 86 -8.72 9.73 2.97
N GLY A 87 -8.00 9.25 3.99
CA GLY A 87 -8.18 7.89 4.48
C GLY A 87 -9.53 7.67 5.17
N LYS A 88 -10.04 8.65 5.92
CA LYS A 88 -11.40 8.62 6.47
C LYS A 88 -12.45 8.60 5.37
N LEU A 89 -12.24 9.37 4.29
CA LEU A 89 -13.12 9.38 3.12
C LEU A 89 -13.14 8.01 2.44
N GLN A 90 -11.97 7.40 2.19
CA GLN A 90 -11.88 6.07 1.58
C GLN A 90 -12.51 5.00 2.48
N LEU A 91 -12.33 5.10 3.80
CA LEU A 91 -12.99 4.21 4.76
C LEU A 91 -14.52 4.31 4.69
N LYS A 92 -15.06 5.53 4.63
CA LYS A 92 -16.50 5.76 4.44
C LYS A 92 -17.00 5.13 3.15
N ARG A 93 -16.28 5.30 2.05
CA ARG A 93 -16.61 4.69 0.74
C ARG A 93 -16.55 3.16 0.78
N ALA A 94 -15.53 2.59 1.41
CA ALA A 94 -15.40 1.13 1.55
C ALA A 94 -16.55 0.53 2.37
N LYS A 95 -16.94 1.18 3.48
CA LYS A 95 -18.08 0.77 4.30
C LYS A 95 -19.40 0.86 3.53
N SER A 96 -19.62 1.90 2.72
CA SER A 96 -20.87 2.10 1.96
C SER A 96 -21.13 1.04 0.90
N ILE A 97 -20.12 0.29 0.49
CA ILE A 97 -20.22 -0.82 -0.46
C ILE A 97 -19.92 -2.19 0.16
N ASN A 98 -19.92 -2.27 1.50
CA ASN A 98 -19.75 -3.49 2.27
C ASN A 98 -18.44 -4.24 1.97
N VAL A 99 -17.29 -3.53 1.89
CA VAL A 99 -15.98 -4.20 1.88
C VAL A 99 -15.86 -5.03 3.15
N ASN A 100 -15.33 -6.25 3.05
CA ASN A 100 -15.15 -7.14 4.20
C ASN A 100 -13.98 -6.66 5.07
N PHE A 101 -14.27 -6.23 6.29
CA PHE A 101 -13.29 -5.87 7.31
C PHE A 101 -13.03 -7.04 8.24
N VAL A 102 -11.76 -7.33 8.50
CA VAL A 102 -11.36 -8.42 9.40
C VAL A 102 -10.56 -7.88 10.59
N ASN A 103 -10.69 -8.56 11.73
CA ASN A 103 -10.02 -8.19 12.98
C ASN A 103 -8.69 -8.92 13.18
N GLU A 104 -8.42 -9.95 12.38
CA GLU A 104 -7.22 -10.78 12.46
C GLU A 104 -6.64 -10.99 11.05
N ILE A 105 -5.32 -11.12 10.97
CA ILE A 105 -4.64 -11.47 9.74
C ILE A 105 -4.65 -12.99 9.56
N PHE A 106 -4.68 -13.42 8.30
CA PHE A 106 -4.66 -14.83 7.91
C PHE A 106 -3.93 -15.00 6.59
N GLN A 107 -3.57 -16.24 6.26
CA GLN A 107 -2.95 -16.55 4.99
C GLN A 107 -3.99 -16.48 3.87
N ALA A 108 -3.75 -15.61 2.89
CA ALA A 108 -4.50 -15.48 1.65
C ALA A 108 -3.63 -15.85 0.45
N ASP A 109 -4.19 -15.99 -0.75
CA ASP A 109 -3.40 -16.18 -1.97
C ASP A 109 -2.47 -14.98 -2.23
N ILE A 110 -2.97 -13.79 -1.90
CA ILE A 110 -2.26 -12.53 -2.10
C ILE A 110 -2.31 -11.72 -0.81
N ILE A 111 -1.17 -11.18 -0.40
CA ILE A 111 -1.08 -10.18 0.68
C ILE A 111 -0.60 -8.87 0.08
N VAL A 112 -1.32 -7.78 0.37
CA VAL A 112 -0.92 -6.44 -0.04
C VAL A 112 -0.54 -5.62 1.20
N ASP A 113 0.72 -5.24 1.26
CA ASP A 113 1.28 -4.37 2.28
C ASP A 113 1.02 -2.90 1.94
N CYS A 114 0.13 -2.28 2.71
CA CYS A 114 -0.18 -0.86 2.71
C CYS A 114 0.03 -0.25 4.11
N LEU A 115 0.97 -0.79 4.90
CA LEU A 115 1.23 -0.30 6.26
C LEU A 115 1.91 1.07 6.26
N PHE A 116 3.05 1.18 5.56
CA PHE A 116 3.85 2.40 5.51
C PHE A 116 4.31 2.67 4.08
N GLY A 117 4.27 3.94 3.69
CA GLY A 117 4.92 4.47 2.50
C GLY A 117 6.19 5.23 2.88
N THR A 118 6.50 6.30 2.16
CA THR A 118 7.66 7.20 2.40
C THR A 118 7.67 7.88 3.78
N GLY A 119 6.58 7.80 4.54
CA GLY A 119 6.43 8.46 5.84
C GLY A 119 7.03 7.72 7.03
N LEU A 120 7.67 6.56 6.83
CA LEU A 120 8.32 5.83 7.93
C LEU A 120 9.56 6.60 8.38
N ASN A 121 9.45 7.28 9.53
CA ASN A 121 10.48 8.14 10.11
C ASN A 121 10.78 7.82 11.58
N LYS A 122 10.24 6.73 12.09
CA LYS A 122 10.46 6.22 13.46
C LYS A 122 10.68 4.72 13.41
N PRO A 123 11.43 4.15 14.35
CA PRO A 123 11.56 2.70 14.50
C PRO A 123 10.18 2.03 14.61
N LEU A 124 10.07 0.83 14.07
CA LEU A 124 8.86 0.03 14.17
C LEU A 124 8.66 -0.45 15.62
N ASP A 125 7.47 -0.27 16.16
CA ASP A 125 7.13 -0.84 17.46
C ASP A 125 6.99 -2.38 17.41
N ASN A 126 7.01 -3.03 18.56
CA ASN A 126 6.98 -4.50 18.66
C ASN A 126 5.72 -5.10 18.04
N LYS A 127 4.58 -4.42 18.12
CA LYS A 127 3.32 -4.90 17.52
C LYS A 127 3.42 -4.97 16.00
N ILE A 128 3.97 -3.92 15.40
CA ILE A 128 4.19 -3.86 13.95
C ILE A 128 5.26 -4.86 13.51
N GLN A 129 6.33 -5.01 14.28
CA GLN A 129 7.37 -6.02 13.99
C GLN A 129 6.79 -7.44 14.01
N THR A 130 5.98 -7.78 15.01
CA THR A 130 5.28 -9.08 15.09
C THR A 130 4.33 -9.27 13.90
N LEU A 131 3.56 -8.23 13.54
CA LEU A 131 2.66 -8.27 12.39
C LEU A 131 3.43 -8.56 11.10
N ILE A 132 4.51 -7.84 10.82
CA ILE A 132 5.34 -8.05 9.62
C ILE A 132 5.95 -9.45 9.62
N ASN A 133 6.45 -9.93 10.76
CA ASN A 133 6.97 -11.30 10.89
C ASN A 133 5.92 -12.35 10.52
N THR A 134 4.71 -12.21 11.04
CA THR A 134 3.61 -13.13 10.75
C THR A 134 3.25 -13.09 9.27
N LEU A 135 3.13 -11.90 8.67
CA LEU A 135 2.86 -11.76 7.23
C LEU A 135 3.95 -12.39 6.37
N ASN A 136 5.23 -12.23 6.78
CA ASN A 136 6.36 -12.85 6.07
C ASN A 136 6.34 -14.38 6.12
N SER A 137 5.83 -14.98 7.21
CA SER A 137 5.74 -16.43 7.36
C SER A 137 4.69 -17.10 6.47
N TYR A 138 3.72 -16.34 5.96
CA TYR A 138 2.68 -16.88 5.09
C TYR A 138 3.21 -17.21 3.68
N SER A 139 2.79 -18.34 3.13
CA SER A 139 3.10 -18.79 1.76
C SER A 139 2.19 -18.11 0.73
N SER A 140 2.12 -16.80 0.77
CA SER A 140 1.28 -15.93 -0.08
C SER A 140 2.14 -15.22 -1.12
N CYS A 141 1.55 -14.81 -2.25
CA CYS A 141 2.20 -13.82 -3.11
C CYS A 141 2.12 -12.45 -2.42
N LYS A 142 3.26 -11.83 -2.17
CA LYS A 142 3.41 -10.61 -1.36
C LYS A 142 3.66 -9.39 -2.24
N ILE A 143 2.79 -8.39 -2.16
CA ILE A 143 2.87 -7.15 -2.94
C ILE A 143 3.00 -5.98 -1.96
N ALA A 144 3.97 -5.11 -2.17
CA ALA A 144 4.05 -3.85 -1.43
C ALA A 144 3.51 -2.69 -2.26
N CYS A 145 2.74 -1.84 -1.60
CA CYS A 145 2.22 -0.59 -2.15
C CYS A 145 3.21 0.53 -1.88
N ASP A 146 3.71 1.17 -2.91
CA ASP A 146 4.63 2.31 -2.91
C ASP A 146 6.04 1.99 -2.42
N ILE A 147 6.21 1.64 -1.17
CA ILE A 147 7.45 1.21 -0.53
C ILE A 147 7.14 0.02 0.37
N THR A 148 8.06 -0.94 0.40
CA THR A 148 7.98 -2.07 1.32
C THR A 148 8.05 -1.57 2.76
N SER A 149 7.07 -1.95 3.59
CA SER A 149 7.05 -1.57 5.00
C SER A 149 8.26 -2.12 5.76
N GLY A 150 8.88 -1.25 6.55
CA GLY A 150 10.17 -1.52 7.20
C GLY A 150 11.38 -1.04 6.40
N ILE A 151 11.18 -0.38 5.26
CA ILE A 151 12.20 0.41 4.57
C ILE A 151 11.93 1.88 4.85
N ASN A 152 12.90 2.58 5.44
CA ASN A 152 12.77 3.99 5.78
C ASN A 152 13.00 4.90 4.55
N TYR A 153 12.80 6.21 4.73
CA TYR A 153 12.94 7.20 3.65
C TYR A 153 14.36 7.28 3.05
N LEU A 154 15.38 6.79 3.76
CA LEU A 154 16.76 6.67 3.26
C LEU A 154 17.00 5.38 2.45
N GLY A 155 16.03 4.50 2.37
CA GLY A 155 16.15 3.19 1.73
C GLY A 155 16.86 2.15 2.59
N GLN A 156 16.97 2.38 3.90
CA GLN A 156 17.56 1.47 4.85
C GLN A 156 16.48 0.56 5.45
N ARG A 157 16.83 -0.70 5.67
CA ARG A 157 15.96 -1.66 6.35
C ARG A 157 16.00 -1.38 7.85
N GLU A 158 14.82 -1.30 8.46
CA GLU A 158 14.62 -1.31 9.89
C GLU A 158 14.92 -2.71 10.48
N SER A 159 14.64 -2.93 11.76
CA SER A 159 14.82 -4.24 12.42
C SER A 159 14.17 -5.38 11.63
N ILE A 160 13.06 -5.12 10.99
CA ILE A 160 12.35 -6.01 10.09
C ILE A 160 11.75 -5.23 8.91
N ALA A 161 11.59 -5.89 7.77
CA ALA A 161 10.83 -5.38 6.64
C ALA A 161 9.92 -6.47 6.06
N PHE A 162 8.81 -6.07 5.48
CA PHE A 162 7.94 -6.96 4.72
C PHE A 162 8.69 -7.52 3.51
N GLU A 163 8.57 -8.82 3.25
CA GLU A 163 9.30 -9.52 2.19
C GLU A 163 8.46 -9.60 0.92
N ALA A 164 8.34 -8.47 0.22
CA ALA A 164 7.53 -8.37 -0.98
C ALA A 164 8.16 -9.11 -2.18
N ASP A 165 7.35 -9.91 -2.90
CA ASP A 165 7.71 -10.45 -4.21
C ASP A 165 7.73 -9.37 -5.29
N THR A 166 6.94 -8.32 -5.10
CA THR A 166 6.84 -7.17 -6.01
C THR A 166 6.46 -5.92 -5.24
N THR A 167 7.11 -4.79 -5.56
CA THR A 167 6.71 -3.46 -5.07
C THR A 167 6.14 -2.66 -6.23
N ILE A 168 4.91 -2.16 -6.09
CA ILE A 168 4.24 -1.30 -7.06
C ILE A 168 4.43 0.15 -6.64
N ILE A 169 5.19 0.89 -7.43
CA ILE A 169 5.57 2.27 -7.13
C ILE A 169 4.41 3.21 -7.46
N MET A 170 4.12 4.12 -6.53
CA MET A 170 3.15 5.17 -6.71
C MET A 170 3.82 6.49 -7.11
N GLY A 171 3.25 7.19 -8.09
CA GLY A 171 3.72 8.48 -8.57
C GLY A 171 5.05 8.38 -9.32
N ALA A 172 6.17 8.31 -8.62
CA ALA A 172 7.50 8.32 -9.24
C ALA A 172 8.50 7.39 -8.55
N LEU A 173 9.54 6.99 -9.29
CA LEU A 173 10.64 6.18 -8.77
C LEU A 173 11.46 7.01 -7.76
N LYS A 174 11.61 6.49 -6.56
CA LYS A 174 12.28 7.14 -5.44
C LYS A 174 13.70 6.61 -5.26
N THR A 175 14.63 7.47 -4.87
CA THR A 175 16.03 7.10 -4.58
C THR A 175 16.11 6.03 -3.48
N SER A 176 15.24 6.08 -2.49
CA SER A 176 15.16 5.09 -1.40
C SER A 176 14.90 3.67 -1.91
N LEU A 177 14.07 3.52 -2.96
CA LEU A 177 13.78 2.23 -3.57
C LEU A 177 14.98 1.62 -4.28
N LEU A 178 15.82 2.44 -4.91
CA LEU A 178 17.02 1.94 -5.57
C LEU A 178 18.04 1.39 -4.58
N LYS A 179 18.15 1.99 -3.40
CA LYS A 179 19.05 1.55 -2.34
C LYS A 179 18.60 0.22 -1.70
N SER A 180 17.29 0.03 -1.53
CA SER A 180 16.72 -1.18 -0.92
C SER A 180 16.66 -2.38 -1.87
N LYS A 181 16.96 -2.20 -3.16
CA LYS A 181 16.93 -3.24 -4.21
C LYS A 181 15.66 -4.11 -4.22
N PRO A 182 14.46 -3.55 -4.14
CA PRO A 182 13.23 -4.33 -4.17
C PRO A 182 13.01 -4.92 -5.58
N LYS A 183 12.19 -5.96 -5.66
CA LYS A 183 11.64 -6.42 -6.95
C LYS A 183 10.57 -5.43 -7.39
N LEU A 184 10.90 -4.58 -8.37
CA LEU A 184 10.02 -3.50 -8.83
C LEU A 184 9.11 -3.95 -9.98
N SER A 185 7.87 -3.45 -9.98
CA SER A 185 6.99 -3.40 -11.14
C SER A 185 6.47 -1.97 -11.34
N PHE A 186 6.27 -1.59 -12.60
CA PHE A 186 5.87 -0.25 -13.01
C PHE A 186 4.55 -0.31 -13.78
#